data_9dc9eca056538136705d0b3353b856c3
#
_entry.id   9dc9eca056538136705d0b3353b856c3
#
_cell.length_a   1.000
_cell.length_b   1.000
_cell.length_c   1.000
_cell.angle_alpha   90.00
_cell.angle_beta   90.00
_cell.angle_gamma   90.00
#
_symmetry.space_group_name_H-M   'P 1'
#
loop_
_entity.id
_entity.type
_entity.pdbx_description
1 polymer ?
#
loop_
_entity_poly.entity_id
_entity_poly.type
_entity_poly.pdbx_seq_one_letter_code
_entity_poly.pdbx_strand_id
1 'polypeptide(L)'
;MSAPKTLFDKIWDAHVVHRQDDGTCLIYIDRHLVHEVTSPQAFEGLRNAGRAVRAPNRTLAVADHNVPTTDRSAGIADEESRIQVEALAKNAADFGVPYFAMNDIRQGIVHVIGPEQGFTQPGMTIVCGDSHTATHGAFGALAFGIGTSEVEHVLATQTLIQKPAKNMRITVDGDLVPGVTAKDVILAIIGKIGTAGGTGHVIEFAGSAIRDLSMEGRMTVCNMAIEGGARAGMIAPDEKTFAYIKDKPMSPKGDVWDKAVAYWRSLPSDEGASYDTEIVLPAAEIAPTVTWGTAPEDARPSTGSVPDPDKETDEAKRAKLQRAIDYMGLTAGQKLTDVKIDTVFIGSCTNSRIEDLRSAASVAEGHKVADGIRAMVVPGSGLVKAVSYTHLTLPTTPYV
;
A
#
# COMPACT_ATOMS: atom_id res chain seq x y z
N MET A 1 -4.84 -36.48 5.58
CA MET A 1 -4.15 -35.26 5.11
C MET A 1 -5.06 -34.09 5.45
N SER A 2 -4.53 -32.97 5.94
CA SER A 2 -5.31 -31.74 6.14
C SER A 2 -5.79 -31.23 4.79
N ALA A 3 -6.94 -30.53 4.77
CA ALA A 3 -7.41 -29.85 3.55
C ALA A 3 -6.36 -28.84 3.05
N PRO A 4 -6.23 -28.68 1.70
CA PRO A 4 -5.36 -27.67 1.13
C PRO A 4 -5.74 -26.25 1.63
N LYS A 5 -4.73 -25.43 1.94
CA LYS A 5 -4.93 -24.09 2.52
C LYS A 5 -4.40 -23.02 1.60
N THR A 6 -5.09 -21.87 1.58
CA THR A 6 -4.60 -20.65 0.93
C THR A 6 -3.49 -20.01 1.75
N LEU A 7 -2.73 -19.08 1.14
CA LEU A 7 -1.76 -18.25 1.84
C LEU A 7 -2.38 -17.53 3.04
N PHE A 8 -3.58 -16.98 2.86
CA PHE A 8 -4.34 -16.33 3.94
C PHE A 8 -4.65 -17.32 5.07
N ASP A 9 -5.19 -18.52 4.77
CA ASP A 9 -5.57 -19.50 5.78
C ASP A 9 -4.36 -19.95 6.61
N LYS A 10 -3.20 -20.16 5.96
CA LYS A 10 -1.98 -20.56 6.65
C LYS A 10 -1.53 -19.51 7.67
N ILE A 11 -1.54 -18.23 7.27
CA ILE A 11 -1.14 -17.14 8.16
C ILE A 11 -2.20 -16.93 9.24
N TRP A 12 -3.47 -16.89 8.86
CA TRP A 12 -4.57 -16.71 9.80
C TRP A 12 -4.53 -17.76 10.91
N ASP A 13 -4.51 -19.04 10.54
CA ASP A 13 -4.54 -20.14 11.50
C ASP A 13 -3.31 -20.15 12.43
N ALA A 14 -2.14 -19.72 11.93
CA ALA A 14 -0.93 -19.62 12.73
C ALA A 14 -1.01 -18.49 13.78
N HIS A 15 -1.91 -17.51 13.59
CA HIS A 15 -2.04 -16.33 14.46
C HIS A 15 -3.30 -16.34 15.33
N VAL A 16 -4.21 -17.29 15.16
CA VAL A 16 -5.38 -17.44 16.03
C VAL A 16 -4.94 -17.87 17.43
N VAL A 17 -5.13 -16.97 18.39
CA VAL A 17 -4.89 -17.22 19.82
C VAL A 17 -6.11 -17.88 20.46
N HIS A 18 -7.31 -17.42 20.09
CA HIS A 18 -8.57 -17.94 20.58
C HIS A 18 -9.68 -17.74 19.55
N ARG A 19 -10.55 -18.73 19.40
CA ARG A 19 -11.73 -18.66 18.56
C ARG A 19 -12.98 -18.74 19.44
N GLN A 20 -13.89 -17.78 19.27
CA GLN A 20 -15.18 -17.74 19.96
C GLN A 20 -16.22 -18.60 19.21
N ASP A 21 -17.31 -18.94 19.88
CA ASP A 21 -18.38 -19.77 19.33
C ASP A 21 -19.08 -19.12 18.12
N ASP A 22 -19.09 -17.78 18.05
CA ASP A 22 -19.66 -17.02 16.92
C ASP A 22 -18.70 -16.89 15.72
N GLY A 23 -17.55 -17.57 15.77
CA GLY A 23 -16.50 -17.55 14.74
C GLY A 23 -15.56 -16.35 14.83
N THR A 24 -15.76 -15.41 15.74
CA THR A 24 -14.84 -14.32 16.01
C THR A 24 -13.54 -14.86 16.60
N CYS A 25 -12.40 -14.31 16.18
CA CYS A 25 -11.08 -14.77 16.60
C CYS A 25 -10.30 -13.64 17.27
N LEU A 26 -9.59 -13.97 18.33
CA LEU A 26 -8.49 -13.17 18.84
C LEU A 26 -7.23 -13.59 18.08
N ILE A 27 -6.67 -12.69 17.29
CA ILE A 27 -5.46 -12.95 16.50
C ILE A 27 -4.27 -12.20 17.08
N TYR A 28 -3.09 -12.82 17.05
CA TYR A 28 -1.83 -12.20 17.42
C TYR A 28 -1.35 -11.27 16.29
N ILE A 29 -0.78 -10.12 16.64
CA ILE A 29 -0.22 -9.15 15.70
C ILE A 29 1.30 -9.12 15.87
N ASP A 30 2.04 -9.47 14.81
CA ASP A 30 3.51 -9.52 14.84
C ASP A 30 4.15 -8.14 14.80
N ARG A 31 3.58 -7.24 13.97
CA ARG A 31 4.15 -5.91 13.71
C ARG A 31 3.08 -4.84 13.73
N HIS A 32 3.39 -3.72 14.36
CA HIS A 32 2.54 -2.56 14.40
C HIS A 32 3.30 -1.33 13.91
N LEU A 33 2.83 -0.75 12.80
CA LEU A 33 3.32 0.52 12.29
C LEU A 33 2.42 1.64 12.82
N VAL A 34 3.02 2.73 13.28
CA VAL A 34 2.30 3.83 13.94
C VAL A 34 2.73 5.16 13.35
N HIS A 35 1.77 6.00 13.01
CA HIS A 35 2.00 7.36 12.55
C HIS A 35 1.20 8.38 13.38
N GLU A 36 1.40 9.67 13.11
CA GLU A 36 0.91 10.77 13.96
C GLU A 36 -0.61 10.96 13.92
N VAL A 37 -1.31 10.55 12.84
CA VAL A 37 -2.73 10.89 12.67
C VAL A 37 -3.64 10.04 13.56
N THR A 38 -3.39 8.72 13.65
CA THR A 38 -4.27 7.76 14.34
C THR A 38 -3.78 7.33 15.71
N SER A 39 -2.63 7.82 16.16
CA SER A 39 -2.00 7.35 17.39
C SER A 39 -2.19 8.25 18.63
N PRO A 40 -2.45 9.56 18.56
CA PRO A 40 -2.49 10.40 19.76
C PRO A 40 -3.48 9.91 20.82
N GLN A 41 -4.72 9.64 20.42
CA GLN A 41 -5.77 9.15 21.31
C GLN A 41 -5.50 7.73 21.81
N ALA A 42 -4.88 6.89 20.99
CA ALA A 42 -4.50 5.54 21.39
C ALA A 42 -3.46 5.55 22.53
N PHE A 43 -2.43 6.37 22.42
CA PHE A 43 -1.44 6.55 23.51
C PHE A 43 -2.02 7.24 24.73
N GLU A 44 -2.96 8.17 24.56
CA GLU A 44 -3.68 8.79 25.66
C GLU A 44 -4.51 7.76 26.43
N GLY A 45 -5.23 6.87 25.72
CA GLY A 45 -5.98 5.78 26.32
C GLY A 45 -5.09 4.86 27.15
N LEU A 46 -3.91 4.49 26.64
CA LEU A 46 -2.93 3.70 27.42
C LEU A 46 -2.49 4.44 28.69
N ARG A 47 -2.18 5.73 28.58
CA ARG A 47 -1.74 6.55 29.73
C ARG A 47 -2.83 6.64 30.80
N ASN A 48 -4.06 6.90 30.39
CA ASN A 48 -5.21 7.00 31.29
C ASN A 48 -5.52 5.65 31.97
N ALA A 49 -5.29 4.54 31.27
CA ALA A 49 -5.46 3.20 31.83
C ALA A 49 -4.24 2.69 32.62
N GLY A 50 -3.16 3.48 32.72
CA GLY A 50 -1.91 3.07 33.39
C GLY A 50 -1.23 1.87 32.72
N ARG A 51 -1.37 1.71 31.40
CA ARG A 51 -0.84 0.58 30.63
C ARG A 51 0.41 0.98 29.85
N ALA A 52 1.38 0.10 29.80
CA ALA A 52 2.54 0.20 28.91
C ALA A 52 2.23 -0.35 27.51
N VAL A 53 3.02 0.02 26.53
CA VAL A 53 3.05 -0.69 25.24
C VAL A 53 3.62 -2.09 25.49
N ARG A 54 2.87 -3.12 25.09
CA ARG A 54 3.20 -4.51 25.38
C ARG A 54 4.50 -4.98 24.72
N ALA A 55 4.74 -4.57 23.48
CA ALA A 55 5.92 -4.99 22.73
C ALA A 55 6.50 -3.82 21.91
N PRO A 56 7.22 -2.88 22.54
CA PRO A 56 7.78 -1.72 21.86
C PRO A 56 8.69 -2.09 20.67
N ASN A 57 9.46 -3.17 20.78
CA ASN A 57 10.36 -3.66 19.73
C ASN A 57 9.63 -4.30 18.53
N ARG A 58 8.33 -4.52 18.61
CA ARG A 58 7.46 -4.96 17.51
C ARG A 58 6.61 -3.83 16.93
N THR A 59 6.78 -2.64 17.47
CA THR A 59 6.13 -1.40 17.04
C THR A 59 7.18 -0.48 16.44
N LEU A 60 6.86 0.16 15.34
CA LEU A 60 7.73 1.16 14.69
C LEU A 60 6.91 2.39 14.38
N ALA A 61 7.30 3.52 14.94
CA ALA A 61 6.66 4.82 14.72
C ALA A 61 7.43 5.67 13.70
N VAL A 62 6.70 6.43 12.91
CA VAL A 62 7.25 7.39 11.95
C VAL A 62 6.29 8.56 11.76
N ALA A 63 6.80 9.78 11.68
CA ALA A 63 6.03 10.93 11.22
C ALA A 63 5.91 10.84 9.69
N ASP A 64 4.69 10.84 9.16
CA ASP A 64 4.41 10.47 7.78
C ASP A 64 3.46 11.45 7.09
N HIS A 65 2.23 11.61 7.59
CA HIS A 65 1.17 12.35 6.92
C HIS A 65 1.31 13.88 7.05
N ASN A 66 1.77 14.36 8.20
CA ASN A 66 1.80 15.77 8.56
C ASN A 66 3.21 16.38 8.51
N VAL A 67 4.06 15.84 7.65
CA VAL A 67 5.43 16.34 7.46
C VAL A 67 5.51 17.18 6.17
N PRO A 68 6.24 18.31 6.17
CA PRO A 68 6.43 19.11 4.98
C PRO A 68 7.18 18.32 3.90
N THR A 69 6.74 18.49 2.65
CA THR A 69 7.48 18.03 1.46
C THR A 69 8.47 19.07 0.96
N THR A 70 8.48 20.25 1.57
CA THR A 70 9.40 21.38 1.33
C THR A 70 10.59 21.35 2.28
N ASP A 71 11.35 22.44 2.37
CA ASP A 71 12.46 22.56 3.33
C ASP A 71 11.98 22.40 4.77
N ARG A 72 12.54 21.42 5.45
CA ARG A 72 12.18 21.06 6.83
C ARG A 72 12.95 21.83 7.90
N SER A 73 13.92 22.68 7.51
CA SER A 73 14.72 23.48 8.45
C SER A 73 13.88 24.50 9.22
N ALA A 74 12.79 24.98 8.62
CA ALA A 74 11.84 25.89 9.25
C ALA A 74 10.78 25.17 10.14
N GLY A 75 10.83 23.84 10.24
CA GLY A 75 9.83 23.05 10.96
C GLY A 75 8.50 22.92 10.21
N ILE A 76 7.44 22.66 10.95
CA ILE A 76 6.07 22.48 10.44
C ILE A 76 5.28 23.76 10.70
N ALA A 77 4.89 24.47 9.62
CA ALA A 77 4.20 25.75 9.70
C ALA A 77 2.73 25.61 10.13
N ASP A 78 2.06 24.54 9.69
CA ASP A 78 0.69 24.23 10.12
C ASP A 78 0.67 23.77 11.57
N GLU A 79 -0.11 24.44 12.41
CA GLU A 79 -0.12 24.21 13.85
C GLU A 79 -0.68 22.84 14.21
N GLU A 80 -1.73 22.38 13.55
CA GLU A 80 -2.36 21.10 13.85
C GLU A 80 -1.42 19.95 13.47
N SER A 81 -0.84 20.01 12.29
CA SER A 81 0.19 19.06 11.83
C SER A 81 1.39 19.00 12.79
N ARG A 82 1.86 20.15 13.24
CA ARG A 82 2.97 20.24 14.21
C ARG A 82 2.63 19.57 15.53
N ILE A 83 1.45 19.86 16.10
CA ILE A 83 0.98 19.26 17.36
C ILE A 83 0.93 17.73 17.24
N GLN A 84 0.41 17.19 16.16
CA GLN A 84 0.31 15.74 15.94
C GLN A 84 1.69 15.08 15.83
N VAL A 85 2.63 15.66 15.10
CA VAL A 85 3.99 15.13 14.95
C VAL A 85 4.75 15.21 16.29
N GLU A 86 4.63 16.31 17.04
CA GLU A 86 5.23 16.47 18.37
C GLU A 86 4.62 15.48 19.38
N ALA A 87 3.31 15.25 19.31
CA ALA A 87 2.63 14.27 20.16
C ALA A 87 3.13 12.85 19.88
N LEU A 88 3.32 12.47 18.62
CA LEU A 88 3.88 11.17 18.27
C LEU A 88 5.30 11.01 18.81
N ALA A 89 6.17 12.01 18.60
CA ALA A 89 7.54 11.98 19.11
C ALA A 89 7.59 11.81 20.64
N LYS A 90 6.75 12.58 21.37
CA LYS A 90 6.61 12.47 22.83
C LYS A 90 6.12 11.10 23.24
N ASN A 91 5.06 10.59 22.62
CA ASN A 91 4.48 9.31 22.93
C ASN A 91 5.46 8.16 22.67
N ALA A 92 6.18 8.19 21.55
CA ALA A 92 7.21 7.20 21.24
C ALA A 92 8.31 7.16 22.32
N ALA A 93 8.75 8.33 22.78
CA ALA A 93 9.74 8.43 23.86
C ALA A 93 9.18 7.92 25.20
N ASP A 94 7.96 8.36 25.60
CA ASP A 94 7.33 7.98 26.87
C ASP A 94 7.10 6.46 26.98
N PHE A 95 6.77 5.80 25.85
CA PHE A 95 6.44 4.37 25.80
C PHE A 95 7.58 3.48 25.28
N GLY A 96 8.74 4.06 24.98
CA GLY A 96 9.92 3.32 24.51
C GLY A 96 9.76 2.70 23.11
N VAL A 97 8.92 3.27 22.26
CA VAL A 97 8.69 2.81 20.88
C VAL A 97 9.77 3.39 19.96
N PRO A 98 10.45 2.56 19.14
CA PRO A 98 11.35 3.05 18.09
C PRO A 98 10.63 4.06 17.17
N TYR A 99 11.29 5.20 16.92
CA TYR A 99 10.71 6.30 16.16
C TYR A 99 11.68 6.88 15.14
N PHE A 100 11.23 7.02 13.90
CA PHE A 100 11.95 7.77 12.88
C PHE A 100 11.41 9.20 12.81
N ALA A 101 12.14 10.12 13.41
CA ALA A 101 11.79 11.53 13.44
C ALA A 101 11.87 12.18 12.04
N MET A 102 11.20 13.32 11.87
CA MET A 102 11.11 14.05 10.59
C MET A 102 12.48 14.29 9.92
N ASN A 103 13.55 14.46 10.69
CA ASN A 103 14.91 14.69 10.18
C ASN A 103 15.78 13.41 10.14
N ASP A 104 15.25 12.24 10.48
CA ASP A 104 15.97 10.97 10.33
C ASP A 104 16.01 10.60 8.85
N ILE A 105 17.17 10.16 8.35
CA ILE A 105 17.31 9.71 6.96
C ILE A 105 16.38 8.54 6.62
N ARG A 106 15.97 7.76 7.62
CA ARG A 106 15.03 6.63 7.48
C ARG A 106 13.56 7.04 7.49
N GLN A 107 13.27 8.34 7.78
CA GLN A 107 11.90 8.83 7.76
C GLN A 107 11.33 8.77 6.35
N GLY A 108 10.07 8.44 6.24
CA GLY A 108 9.32 8.38 4.99
C GLY A 108 7.91 7.86 5.23
N ILE A 109 7.21 7.62 4.14
CA ILE A 109 5.88 7.03 4.15
C ILE A 109 5.94 5.68 4.87
N VAL A 110 5.03 5.46 5.80
CA VAL A 110 5.00 4.28 6.67
C VAL A 110 5.06 2.96 5.90
N HIS A 111 4.39 2.89 4.73
CA HIS A 111 4.38 1.72 3.86
C HIS A 111 5.61 1.60 2.95
N VAL A 112 6.48 2.59 2.94
CA VAL A 112 7.79 2.55 2.28
C VAL A 112 8.86 2.14 3.29
N ILE A 113 8.88 2.73 4.48
CA ILE A 113 9.94 2.47 5.47
C ILE A 113 9.88 1.05 6.05
N GLY A 114 8.69 0.47 6.23
CA GLY A 114 8.56 -0.90 6.73
C GLY A 114 9.30 -1.92 5.87
N PRO A 115 9.06 -1.98 4.54
CA PRO A 115 9.83 -2.77 3.59
C PRO A 115 11.32 -2.40 3.54
N GLU A 116 11.67 -1.11 3.45
CA GLU A 116 13.06 -0.66 3.36
C GLU A 116 13.92 -1.09 4.54
N GLN A 117 13.34 -1.15 5.72
CA GLN A 117 14.04 -1.55 6.94
C GLN A 117 14.03 -3.08 7.16
N GLY A 118 13.27 -3.86 6.37
CA GLY A 118 13.05 -5.29 6.61
C GLY A 118 12.17 -5.58 7.82
N PHE A 119 11.38 -4.58 8.25
CA PHE A 119 10.37 -4.73 9.31
C PHE A 119 9.20 -5.58 8.82
N THR A 120 8.88 -5.46 7.52
CA THR A 120 7.90 -6.28 6.82
C THR A 120 8.52 -7.60 6.39
N GLN A 121 7.94 -8.74 6.81
CA GLN A 121 8.43 -10.06 6.46
C GLN A 121 7.28 -11.02 6.13
N PRO A 122 7.52 -12.06 5.30
CA PRO A 122 6.49 -13.04 4.96
C PRO A 122 5.93 -13.77 6.18
N GLY A 123 4.66 -14.12 6.11
CA GLY A 123 3.99 -14.91 7.13
C GLY A 123 3.63 -14.14 8.39
N MET A 124 3.90 -12.84 8.46
CA MET A 124 3.55 -11.99 9.60
C MET A 124 2.16 -11.38 9.44
N THR A 125 1.54 -11.07 10.59
CA THR A 125 0.42 -10.15 10.69
C THR A 125 0.93 -8.74 10.94
N ILE A 126 0.52 -7.77 10.11
CA ILE A 126 0.98 -6.37 10.18
C ILE A 126 -0.22 -5.44 10.21
N VAL A 127 -0.25 -4.51 11.15
CA VAL A 127 -1.31 -3.50 11.22
C VAL A 127 -0.76 -2.08 11.32
N CYS A 128 -1.54 -1.13 10.86
CA CYS A 128 -1.30 0.30 10.96
C CYS A 128 -2.64 1.04 10.97
N GLY A 129 -2.68 2.22 11.53
CA GLY A 129 -3.85 3.11 11.47
C GLY A 129 -4.07 3.77 10.10
N ASP A 130 -3.70 3.10 9.02
CA ASP A 130 -3.78 3.56 7.62
C ASP A 130 -4.34 2.45 6.73
N SER A 131 -5.25 2.80 5.81
CA SER A 131 -5.91 1.85 4.91
C SER A 131 -4.93 1.14 3.96
N HIS A 132 -3.87 1.82 3.50
CA HIS A 132 -2.88 1.26 2.57
C HIS A 132 -1.87 0.30 3.23
N THR A 133 -2.11 -0.12 4.46
CA THR A 133 -1.34 -1.19 5.14
C THR A 133 -1.31 -2.48 4.31
N ALA A 134 -2.30 -2.70 3.45
CA ALA A 134 -2.31 -3.80 2.48
C ALA A 134 -1.05 -3.87 1.60
N THR A 135 -0.29 -2.79 1.43
CA THR A 135 1.02 -2.75 0.74
C THR A 135 1.96 -3.86 1.21
N HIS A 136 1.98 -4.15 2.51
CA HIS A 136 2.88 -5.15 3.09
C HIS A 136 2.53 -6.59 2.69
N GLY A 137 1.32 -6.82 2.16
CA GLY A 137 0.91 -8.10 1.61
C GLY A 137 1.69 -8.52 0.36
N ALA A 138 2.38 -7.59 -0.31
CA ALA A 138 3.32 -7.87 -1.39
C ALA A 138 4.47 -8.81 -0.98
N PHE A 139 4.72 -8.90 0.30
CA PHE A 139 5.74 -9.77 0.91
C PHE A 139 5.16 -11.11 1.40
N GLY A 140 3.87 -11.38 1.18
CA GLY A 140 3.21 -12.55 1.76
C GLY A 140 2.93 -12.39 3.25
N ALA A 141 2.71 -11.16 3.72
CA ALA A 141 2.20 -10.85 5.05
C ALA A 141 0.68 -10.65 5.00
N LEU A 142 -0.02 -10.96 6.09
CA LEU A 142 -1.41 -10.56 6.28
C LEU A 142 -1.42 -9.16 6.89
N ALA A 143 -1.63 -8.15 6.04
CA ALA A 143 -1.49 -6.76 6.43
C ALA A 143 -2.76 -5.95 6.12
N PHE A 144 -3.26 -5.19 7.10
CA PHE A 144 -4.50 -4.43 6.95
C PHE A 144 -4.58 -3.23 7.88
N GLY A 145 -5.36 -2.23 7.46
CA GLY A 145 -5.64 -1.02 8.22
C GLY A 145 -6.58 -1.27 9.39
N ILE A 146 -6.36 -0.53 10.48
CA ILE A 146 -7.15 -0.58 11.72
C ILE A 146 -7.53 0.83 12.19
N GLY A 147 -8.62 0.93 12.94
CA GLY A 147 -9.06 2.20 13.53
C GLY A 147 -8.30 2.56 14.81
N THR A 148 -8.43 3.82 15.27
CA THR A 148 -7.72 4.36 16.43
C THR A 148 -7.91 3.52 17.71
N SER A 149 -9.13 3.04 17.98
CA SER A 149 -9.39 2.17 19.15
C SER A 149 -8.70 0.81 19.04
N GLU A 150 -8.57 0.29 17.81
CA GLU A 150 -7.84 -0.94 17.55
C GLU A 150 -6.32 -0.72 17.66
N VAL A 151 -5.81 0.49 17.28
CA VAL A 151 -4.41 0.88 17.52
C VAL A 151 -4.10 0.82 19.02
N GLU A 152 -4.96 1.40 19.88
CA GLU A 152 -4.81 1.31 21.35
C GLU A 152 -4.79 -0.14 21.81
N HIS A 153 -5.75 -0.95 21.32
CA HIS A 153 -5.86 -2.35 21.70
C HIS A 153 -4.59 -3.15 21.35
N VAL A 154 -4.07 -2.98 20.13
CA VAL A 154 -2.84 -3.66 19.69
C VAL A 154 -1.62 -3.18 20.49
N LEU A 155 -1.48 -1.89 20.75
CA LEU A 155 -0.40 -1.37 21.60
C LEU A 155 -0.44 -1.99 22.99
N ALA A 156 -1.64 -2.16 23.58
CA ALA A 156 -1.83 -2.72 24.92
C ALA A 156 -1.63 -4.23 25.01
N THR A 157 -2.00 -4.98 23.95
CA THR A 157 -2.20 -6.44 24.07
C THR A 157 -1.41 -7.26 23.03
N GLN A 158 -0.98 -6.65 21.95
CA GLN A 158 -0.42 -7.29 20.76
C GLN A 158 -1.40 -8.26 20.08
N THR A 159 -2.69 -8.04 20.27
CA THR A 159 -3.76 -8.87 19.68
C THR A 159 -4.85 -7.99 19.09
N LEU A 160 -5.71 -8.61 18.27
CA LEU A 160 -6.87 -7.94 17.69
C LEU A 160 -8.04 -8.92 17.57
N ILE A 161 -9.25 -8.43 17.78
CA ILE A 161 -10.47 -9.22 17.61
C ILE A 161 -10.96 -9.02 16.18
N GLN A 162 -11.01 -10.11 15.40
CA GLN A 162 -11.40 -10.08 13.98
C GLN A 162 -12.21 -11.32 13.61
N LYS A 163 -13.03 -11.18 12.56
CA LYS A 163 -13.63 -12.34 11.86
C LYS A 163 -12.75 -12.71 10.66
N PRO A 164 -12.62 -14.01 10.34
CA PRO A 164 -11.90 -14.42 9.14
C PRO A 164 -12.57 -13.81 7.90
N ALA A 165 -11.77 -13.30 6.98
CA ALA A 165 -12.24 -12.84 5.68
C ALA A 165 -12.48 -14.03 4.75
N LYS A 166 -13.23 -13.80 3.68
CA LYS A 166 -13.33 -14.72 2.54
C LYS A 166 -12.05 -14.68 1.71
N ASN A 167 -11.76 -15.75 1.02
CA ASN A 167 -10.64 -15.86 0.09
C ASN A 167 -11.06 -15.47 -1.33
N MET A 168 -10.39 -14.52 -1.95
CA MET A 168 -10.53 -14.20 -3.37
C MET A 168 -9.18 -14.41 -4.06
N ARG A 169 -9.18 -15.04 -5.23
CA ARG A 169 -8.01 -15.15 -6.09
C ARG A 169 -8.21 -14.35 -7.36
N ILE A 170 -7.24 -13.51 -7.68
CA ILE A 170 -7.19 -12.80 -8.96
C ILE A 170 -5.91 -13.21 -9.69
N THR A 171 -6.08 -13.91 -10.81
CA THR A 171 -4.98 -14.44 -11.60
C THR A 171 -4.78 -13.57 -12.84
N VAL A 172 -3.55 -13.04 -13.02
CA VAL A 172 -3.15 -12.31 -14.21
C VAL A 172 -2.04 -13.10 -14.90
N ASP A 173 -2.37 -13.74 -16.02
CA ASP A 173 -1.42 -14.59 -16.75
C ASP A 173 -1.04 -14.00 -18.11
N GLY A 174 0.15 -14.34 -18.54
CA GLY A 174 0.77 -13.88 -19.78
C GLY A 174 1.72 -12.70 -19.57
N ASP A 175 2.22 -12.15 -20.67
CA ASP A 175 3.14 -11.02 -20.67
C ASP A 175 2.36 -9.70 -20.73
N LEU A 176 2.80 -8.72 -19.95
CA LEU A 176 2.26 -7.36 -20.02
C LEU A 176 2.75 -6.69 -21.32
N VAL A 177 1.85 -5.97 -21.98
CA VAL A 177 2.23 -5.21 -23.17
C VAL A 177 3.21 -4.07 -22.83
N PRO A 178 4.09 -3.66 -23.75
CA PRO A 178 5.02 -2.55 -23.50
C PRO A 178 4.30 -1.27 -23.05
N GLY A 179 4.82 -0.63 -22.01
CA GLY A 179 4.26 0.59 -21.42
C GLY A 179 3.22 0.34 -20.32
N VAL A 180 2.79 -0.89 -20.10
CA VAL A 180 1.93 -1.26 -18.95
C VAL A 180 2.77 -1.45 -17.71
N THR A 181 2.33 -0.85 -16.62
CA THR A 181 2.94 -0.91 -15.29
C THR A 181 2.06 -1.68 -14.31
N ALA A 182 2.58 -1.95 -13.12
CA ALA A 182 1.80 -2.55 -12.03
C ALA A 182 0.55 -1.71 -11.65
N LYS A 183 0.62 -0.39 -11.83
CA LYS A 183 -0.52 0.50 -11.61
C LYS A 183 -1.65 0.25 -12.61
N ASP A 184 -1.31 0.02 -13.86
CA ASP A 184 -2.30 -0.31 -14.89
C ASP A 184 -2.96 -1.66 -14.59
N VAL A 185 -2.18 -2.63 -14.09
CA VAL A 185 -2.69 -3.96 -13.70
C VAL A 185 -3.76 -3.82 -12.61
N ILE A 186 -3.46 -3.10 -11.52
CA ILE A 186 -4.44 -2.98 -10.43
C ILE A 186 -5.63 -2.10 -10.83
N LEU A 187 -5.45 -1.07 -11.65
CA LEU A 187 -6.55 -0.25 -12.16
C LEU A 187 -7.46 -1.06 -13.09
N ALA A 188 -6.91 -1.93 -13.93
CA ALA A 188 -7.70 -2.85 -14.76
C ALA A 188 -8.51 -3.83 -13.90
N ILE A 189 -7.91 -4.36 -12.83
CA ILE A 189 -8.60 -5.21 -11.86
C ILE A 189 -9.75 -4.46 -11.20
N ILE A 190 -9.51 -3.25 -10.65
CA ILE A 190 -10.54 -2.42 -10.01
C ILE A 190 -11.64 -2.05 -11.00
N GLY A 191 -11.28 -1.70 -12.24
CA GLY A 191 -12.25 -1.43 -13.30
C GLY A 191 -13.14 -2.62 -13.62
N LYS A 192 -12.63 -3.86 -13.44
CA LYS A 192 -13.39 -5.11 -13.68
C LYS A 192 -14.29 -5.49 -12.50
N ILE A 193 -13.80 -5.35 -11.26
CA ILE A 193 -14.56 -5.80 -10.06
C ILE A 193 -15.37 -4.66 -9.42
N GLY A 194 -15.07 -3.41 -9.74
CA GLY A 194 -15.62 -2.22 -9.06
C GLY A 194 -14.97 -1.97 -7.69
N THR A 195 -15.26 -0.80 -7.11
CA THR A 195 -14.75 -0.37 -5.80
C THR A 195 -15.29 -1.18 -4.60
N ALA A 196 -16.29 -2.01 -4.80
CA ALA A 196 -16.89 -2.88 -3.77
C ALA A 196 -16.67 -4.38 -4.04
N GLY A 197 -16.04 -4.76 -5.15
CA GLY A 197 -15.94 -6.16 -5.57
C GLY A 197 -15.17 -7.05 -4.60
N GLY A 198 -14.17 -6.49 -3.91
CA GLY A 198 -13.36 -7.16 -2.88
C GLY A 198 -13.95 -7.13 -1.46
N THR A 199 -15.14 -6.55 -1.27
CA THR A 199 -15.69 -6.36 0.09
C THR A 199 -15.81 -7.69 0.84
N GLY A 200 -15.26 -7.73 2.06
CA GLY A 200 -15.23 -8.91 2.92
C GLY A 200 -14.20 -9.97 2.53
N HIS A 201 -13.37 -9.72 1.52
CA HIS A 201 -12.33 -10.64 1.06
C HIS A 201 -10.91 -10.16 1.40
N VAL A 202 -10.01 -11.13 1.51
CA VAL A 202 -8.58 -10.94 1.27
C VAL A 202 -8.30 -11.42 -0.15
N ILE A 203 -7.63 -10.60 -0.95
CA ILE A 203 -7.30 -10.92 -2.34
C ILE A 203 -5.91 -11.51 -2.42
N GLU A 204 -5.77 -12.73 -2.95
CA GLU A 204 -4.48 -13.28 -3.37
C GLU A 204 -4.30 -12.98 -4.87
N PHE A 205 -3.34 -12.13 -5.18
CA PHE A 205 -2.94 -11.86 -6.55
C PHE A 205 -1.94 -12.92 -7.02
N ALA A 206 -2.23 -13.54 -8.15
CA ALA A 206 -1.49 -14.67 -8.69
C ALA A 206 -1.32 -14.57 -10.22
N GLY A 207 -0.64 -15.54 -10.80
CA GLY A 207 -0.40 -15.60 -12.23
C GLY A 207 1.03 -15.23 -12.61
N SER A 208 1.41 -15.49 -13.87
CA SER A 208 2.76 -15.24 -14.37
C SER A 208 3.09 -13.75 -14.37
N ALA A 209 2.18 -12.90 -14.85
CA ALA A 209 2.38 -11.45 -14.86
C ALA A 209 2.64 -10.88 -13.45
N ILE A 210 1.92 -11.36 -12.43
CA ILE A 210 2.13 -10.92 -11.04
C ILE A 210 3.49 -11.40 -10.49
N ARG A 211 3.88 -12.64 -10.78
CA ARG A 211 5.20 -13.18 -10.37
C ARG A 211 6.35 -12.42 -11.01
N ASP A 212 6.15 -11.94 -12.26
CA ASP A 212 7.19 -11.22 -13.00
C ASP A 212 7.38 -9.78 -12.56
N LEU A 213 6.40 -9.18 -11.89
CA LEU A 213 6.55 -7.85 -11.28
C LEU A 213 7.76 -7.79 -10.34
N SER A 214 8.38 -6.62 -10.29
CA SER A 214 9.32 -6.25 -9.23
C SER A 214 8.63 -6.21 -7.87
N MET A 215 9.38 -6.12 -6.78
CA MET A 215 8.78 -5.94 -5.45
C MET A 215 8.04 -4.62 -5.35
N GLU A 216 8.53 -3.56 -5.96
CA GLU A 216 7.88 -2.26 -6.06
C GLU A 216 6.53 -2.36 -6.80
N GLY A 217 6.49 -3.07 -7.92
CA GLY A 217 5.25 -3.35 -8.65
C GLY A 217 4.26 -4.19 -7.82
N ARG A 218 4.73 -5.21 -7.10
CA ARG A 218 3.88 -6.01 -6.19
C ARG A 218 3.32 -5.16 -5.05
N MET A 219 4.12 -4.26 -4.49
CA MET A 219 3.66 -3.31 -3.48
C MET A 219 2.58 -2.37 -4.04
N THR A 220 2.71 -1.90 -5.28
CA THR A 220 1.68 -1.10 -5.95
C THR A 220 0.35 -1.85 -6.08
N VAL A 221 0.38 -3.12 -6.53
CA VAL A 221 -0.82 -3.95 -6.66
C VAL A 221 -1.49 -4.18 -5.30
N CYS A 222 -0.74 -4.58 -4.29
CA CYS A 222 -1.28 -4.82 -2.96
C CYS A 222 -1.76 -3.54 -2.27
N ASN A 223 -1.05 -2.41 -2.46
CA ASN A 223 -1.43 -1.10 -1.93
C ASN A 223 -2.85 -0.74 -2.35
N MET A 224 -3.18 -0.88 -3.62
CA MET A 224 -4.47 -0.49 -4.18
C MET A 224 -5.55 -1.58 -4.08
N ALA A 225 -5.32 -2.69 -3.39
CA ALA A 225 -6.37 -3.68 -3.13
C ALA A 225 -7.54 -3.09 -2.35
N ILE A 226 -7.27 -2.09 -1.50
CA ILE A 226 -8.28 -1.41 -0.68
C ILE A 226 -9.26 -0.59 -1.54
N GLU A 227 -8.82 -0.02 -2.67
CA GLU A 227 -9.69 0.70 -3.62
C GLU A 227 -10.67 -0.24 -4.34
N GLY A 228 -10.35 -1.54 -4.41
CA GLY A 228 -11.28 -2.60 -4.82
C GLY A 228 -12.19 -3.07 -3.69
N GLY A 229 -12.13 -2.47 -2.51
CA GLY A 229 -12.94 -2.81 -1.34
C GLY A 229 -12.42 -4.00 -0.52
N ALA A 230 -11.25 -4.54 -0.84
CA ALA A 230 -10.69 -5.68 -0.13
C ALA A 230 -10.18 -5.31 1.27
N ARG A 231 -10.20 -6.29 2.18
CA ARG A 231 -9.60 -6.16 3.53
C ARG A 231 -8.07 -6.10 3.47
N ALA A 232 -7.46 -6.88 2.57
CA ALA A 232 -6.04 -6.94 2.31
C ALA A 232 -5.79 -7.47 0.89
N GLY A 233 -4.61 -7.18 0.34
CA GLY A 233 -4.08 -7.80 -0.86
C GLY A 233 -2.82 -8.56 -0.52
N MET A 234 -2.61 -9.74 -1.08
CA MET A 234 -1.47 -10.59 -0.78
C MET A 234 -0.86 -11.15 -2.06
N ILE A 235 0.45 -11.33 -2.06
CA ILE A 235 1.18 -12.06 -3.11
C ILE A 235 2.06 -13.08 -2.40
N ALA A 236 2.03 -14.33 -2.87
CA ALA A 236 2.85 -15.40 -2.30
C ALA A 236 4.35 -15.03 -2.36
N PRO A 237 5.09 -15.16 -1.26
CA PRO A 237 6.51 -14.82 -1.24
C PRO A 237 7.31 -15.80 -2.09
N ASP A 238 8.32 -15.29 -2.77
CA ASP A 238 9.22 -16.04 -3.65
C ASP A 238 10.68 -15.54 -3.51
N GLU A 239 11.57 -16.02 -4.37
CA GLU A 239 12.98 -15.66 -4.34
C GLU A 239 13.22 -14.15 -4.53
N LYS A 240 12.35 -13.42 -5.29
CA LYS A 240 12.44 -11.95 -5.39
C LYS A 240 12.15 -11.30 -4.03
N THR A 241 11.13 -11.81 -3.33
CA THR A 241 10.79 -11.35 -1.98
C THR A 241 11.95 -11.57 -1.01
N PHE A 242 12.56 -12.76 -1.02
CA PHE A 242 13.66 -13.07 -0.14
C PHE A 242 14.89 -12.22 -0.45
N ALA A 243 15.22 -12.05 -1.72
CA ALA A 243 16.33 -11.19 -2.15
C ALA A 243 16.14 -9.73 -1.73
N TYR A 244 14.90 -9.21 -1.81
CA TYR A 244 14.60 -7.83 -1.39
C TYR A 244 14.79 -7.62 0.12
N ILE A 245 14.37 -8.61 0.94
CA ILE A 245 14.44 -8.53 2.42
C ILE A 245 15.86 -8.78 2.91
N LYS A 246 16.65 -9.57 2.19
CA LYS A 246 17.99 -9.99 2.63
C LYS A 246 18.85 -8.77 2.99
N ASP A 247 19.56 -8.89 4.10
CA ASP A 247 20.51 -7.89 4.61
C ASP A 247 19.92 -6.52 5.02
N LYS A 248 18.59 -6.37 5.00
CA LYS A 248 17.96 -5.18 5.56
C LYS A 248 18.22 -5.07 7.08
N PRO A 249 18.18 -3.86 7.66
CA PRO A 249 18.53 -3.63 9.07
C PRO A 249 17.78 -4.51 10.07
N MET A 250 16.47 -4.72 9.85
CA MET A 250 15.58 -5.47 10.76
C MET A 250 15.26 -6.88 10.27
N SER A 251 15.95 -7.36 9.23
CA SER A 251 15.78 -8.71 8.71
C SER A 251 16.49 -9.74 9.58
N PRO A 252 16.01 -10.98 9.60
CA PRO A 252 16.73 -12.09 10.23
C PRO A 252 18.15 -12.25 9.67
N LYS A 253 19.08 -12.74 10.48
CA LYS A 253 20.49 -12.92 10.09
C LYS A 253 20.99 -14.31 10.49
N GLY A 254 22.01 -14.80 9.78
CA GLY A 254 22.63 -16.10 10.03
C GLY A 254 21.62 -17.25 10.04
N ASP A 255 21.74 -18.18 10.96
CA ASP A 255 20.86 -19.36 11.08
C ASP A 255 19.36 -19.02 11.21
N VAL A 256 19.05 -17.82 11.74
CA VAL A 256 17.65 -17.35 11.84
C VAL A 256 17.11 -17.01 10.45
N TRP A 257 17.95 -16.47 9.58
CA TRP A 257 17.59 -16.22 8.18
C TRP A 257 17.24 -17.53 7.45
N ASP A 258 18.07 -18.55 7.58
CA ASP A 258 17.85 -19.83 6.91
C ASP A 258 16.55 -20.50 7.37
N LYS A 259 16.25 -20.45 8.67
CA LYS A 259 14.99 -20.93 9.24
C LYS A 259 13.79 -20.12 8.73
N ALA A 260 13.93 -18.80 8.65
CA ALA A 260 12.89 -17.91 8.16
C ALA A 260 12.58 -18.20 6.68
N VAL A 261 13.60 -18.34 5.82
CA VAL A 261 13.42 -18.67 4.39
C VAL A 261 12.77 -20.04 4.24
N ALA A 262 13.17 -21.05 5.04
CA ALA A 262 12.53 -22.37 5.01
C ALA A 262 11.03 -22.28 5.34
N TYR A 263 10.65 -21.48 6.34
CA TYR A 263 9.27 -21.23 6.69
C TYR A 263 8.54 -20.45 5.57
N TRP A 264 9.13 -19.39 5.04
CA TRP A 264 8.52 -18.56 4.00
C TRP A 264 8.21 -19.33 2.71
N ARG A 265 9.05 -20.31 2.36
CA ARG A 265 8.80 -21.21 1.22
C ARG A 265 7.61 -22.15 1.43
N SER A 266 7.13 -22.34 2.65
CA SER A 266 5.93 -23.13 2.94
C SER A 266 4.62 -22.34 2.86
N LEU A 267 4.70 -21.01 2.74
CA LEU A 267 3.54 -20.11 2.78
C LEU A 267 2.67 -20.10 1.52
N PRO A 268 3.20 -20.22 0.28
CA PRO A 268 2.36 -20.21 -0.90
C PRO A 268 1.18 -21.16 -0.76
N SER A 269 0.03 -20.79 -1.33
CA SER A 269 -1.19 -21.59 -1.32
C SER A 269 -0.94 -23.00 -1.82
N ASP A 270 -1.53 -23.98 -1.16
CA ASP A 270 -1.42 -25.38 -1.55
C ASP A 270 -2.08 -25.64 -2.88
N GLU A 271 -1.59 -26.64 -3.63
CA GLU A 271 -2.28 -27.11 -4.81
C GLU A 271 -3.69 -27.63 -4.42
N GLY A 272 -4.71 -27.18 -5.13
CA GLY A 272 -6.10 -27.51 -4.82
C GLY A 272 -6.72 -26.73 -3.68
N ALA A 273 -6.08 -25.65 -3.20
CA ALA A 273 -6.71 -24.73 -2.26
C ALA A 273 -7.96 -24.09 -2.89
N SER A 274 -9.01 -23.93 -2.08
CA SER A 274 -10.30 -23.38 -2.52
C SER A 274 -10.40 -21.89 -2.21
N TYR A 275 -11.02 -21.15 -3.13
CA TYR A 275 -11.31 -19.73 -2.98
C TYR A 275 -12.83 -19.50 -3.08
N ASP A 276 -13.36 -18.55 -2.32
CA ASP A 276 -14.77 -18.14 -2.40
C ASP A 276 -15.08 -17.46 -3.73
N THR A 277 -14.10 -16.78 -4.30
CA THR A 277 -14.21 -16.08 -5.58
C THR A 277 -12.90 -16.20 -6.36
N GLU A 278 -12.99 -16.54 -7.64
CA GLU A 278 -11.85 -16.57 -8.55
C GLU A 278 -12.11 -15.71 -9.78
N ILE A 279 -11.12 -14.91 -10.17
CA ILE A 279 -11.16 -14.02 -11.34
C ILE A 279 -9.88 -14.22 -12.13
N VAL A 280 -10.02 -14.34 -13.45
CA VAL A 280 -8.90 -14.41 -14.38
C VAL A 280 -8.92 -13.19 -15.30
N LEU A 281 -7.76 -12.61 -15.50
CA LEU A 281 -7.54 -11.48 -16.41
C LEU A 281 -6.29 -11.77 -17.25
N PRO A 282 -6.42 -11.89 -18.57
CA PRO A 282 -5.26 -12.02 -19.46
C PRO A 282 -4.42 -10.73 -19.43
N ALA A 283 -3.11 -10.85 -19.23
CA ALA A 283 -2.19 -9.70 -19.19
C ALA A 283 -2.23 -8.88 -20.49
N ALA A 284 -2.42 -9.55 -21.63
CA ALA A 284 -2.49 -8.92 -22.95
C ALA A 284 -3.72 -7.99 -23.14
N GLU A 285 -4.74 -8.10 -22.29
CA GLU A 285 -5.93 -7.24 -22.34
C GLU A 285 -5.73 -5.94 -21.56
N ILE A 286 -4.64 -5.83 -20.80
CA ILE A 286 -4.36 -4.64 -19.98
C ILE A 286 -3.62 -3.62 -20.83
N ALA A 287 -4.15 -2.41 -20.90
CA ALA A 287 -3.55 -1.28 -21.60
C ALA A 287 -3.05 -0.22 -20.60
N PRO A 288 -2.14 0.68 -20.99
CA PRO A 288 -1.83 1.87 -20.19
C PRO A 288 -3.10 2.62 -19.84
N THR A 289 -3.36 2.81 -18.55
CA THR A 289 -4.65 3.19 -17.99
C THR A 289 -4.55 4.48 -17.18
N VAL A 290 -5.57 5.33 -17.27
CA VAL A 290 -5.76 6.51 -16.42
C VAL A 290 -7.13 6.47 -15.74
N THR A 291 -7.24 7.05 -14.56
CA THR A 291 -8.53 7.36 -13.93
C THR A 291 -8.92 8.78 -14.32
N TRP A 292 -10.00 8.91 -15.07
CA TRP A 292 -10.47 10.21 -15.59
C TRP A 292 -11.45 10.92 -14.67
N GLY A 293 -12.06 10.16 -13.74
CA GLY A 293 -13.16 10.63 -12.90
C GLY A 293 -12.78 10.77 -11.42
N THR A 294 -13.76 10.57 -10.55
CA THR A 294 -13.65 10.78 -9.10
C THR A 294 -13.45 9.52 -8.28
N ALA A 295 -13.42 8.34 -8.94
CA ALA A 295 -13.21 7.06 -8.28
C ALA A 295 -12.19 6.19 -9.04
N PRO A 296 -11.45 5.29 -8.38
CA PRO A 296 -10.50 4.38 -9.05
C PRO A 296 -11.12 3.48 -10.12
N GLU A 297 -12.41 3.16 -10.01
CA GLU A 297 -13.15 2.40 -11.04
C GLU A 297 -13.44 3.22 -12.31
N ASP A 298 -13.28 4.54 -12.28
CA ASP A 298 -13.37 5.40 -13.47
C ASP A 298 -12.13 5.26 -14.36
N ALA A 299 -11.54 4.08 -14.37
CA ALA A 299 -10.36 3.72 -15.14
C ALA A 299 -10.70 3.50 -16.63
N ARG A 300 -9.84 4.01 -17.51
CA ARG A 300 -9.92 3.84 -18.97
C ARG A 300 -8.53 3.75 -19.58
N PRO A 301 -8.37 3.05 -20.70
CA PRO A 301 -7.14 3.16 -21.49
C PRO A 301 -6.81 4.62 -21.78
N SER A 302 -5.55 5.00 -21.67
CA SER A 302 -5.09 6.39 -21.89
C SER A 302 -5.43 6.94 -23.28
N THR A 303 -5.59 6.05 -24.26
CA THR A 303 -6.04 6.37 -25.63
C THR A 303 -7.57 6.48 -25.78
N GLY A 304 -8.31 6.26 -24.69
CA GLY A 304 -9.76 6.29 -24.67
C GLY A 304 -10.35 7.71 -24.59
N SER A 305 -11.63 7.74 -24.27
CA SER A 305 -12.39 9.00 -24.11
C SER A 305 -13.21 8.97 -22.84
N VAL A 306 -13.53 10.14 -22.33
CA VAL A 306 -14.49 10.35 -21.25
C VAL A 306 -15.82 9.70 -21.64
N PRO A 307 -16.43 8.85 -20.80
CA PRO A 307 -17.69 8.18 -21.11
C PRO A 307 -18.81 9.18 -21.41
N ASP A 308 -19.74 8.75 -22.24
CA ASP A 308 -20.94 9.51 -22.58
C ASP A 308 -22.11 9.02 -21.71
N PRO A 309 -22.61 9.84 -20.76
CA PRO A 309 -23.73 9.48 -19.88
C PRO A 309 -25.00 9.07 -20.64
N ASP A 310 -25.22 9.64 -21.83
CA ASP A 310 -26.41 9.34 -22.63
C ASP A 310 -26.41 7.91 -23.20
N LYS A 311 -25.26 7.25 -23.19
CA LYS A 311 -25.12 5.84 -23.60
C LYS A 311 -25.29 4.85 -22.44
N GLU A 312 -25.37 5.36 -21.21
CA GLU A 312 -25.60 4.52 -20.01
C GLU A 312 -27.10 4.33 -19.79
N THR A 313 -27.50 3.06 -19.69
CA THR A 313 -28.91 2.70 -19.51
C THR A 313 -29.36 2.71 -18.05
N ASP A 314 -28.43 2.50 -17.12
CA ASP A 314 -28.68 2.57 -15.69
C ASP A 314 -28.70 4.03 -15.25
N GLU A 315 -29.85 4.49 -14.71
CA GLU A 315 -30.04 5.87 -14.29
C GLU A 315 -29.08 6.31 -13.18
N ALA A 316 -28.79 5.43 -12.21
CA ALA A 316 -27.87 5.72 -11.11
C ALA A 316 -26.43 5.85 -11.61
N LYS A 317 -26.02 4.98 -12.52
CA LYS A 317 -24.69 5.05 -13.17
C LYS A 317 -24.59 6.29 -14.05
N ARG A 318 -25.63 6.60 -14.84
CA ARG A 318 -25.68 7.81 -15.65
C ARG A 318 -25.48 9.06 -14.79
N ALA A 319 -26.23 9.18 -13.69
CA ALA A 319 -26.13 10.30 -12.78
C ALA A 319 -24.74 10.39 -12.11
N LYS A 320 -24.12 9.23 -11.79
CA LYS A 320 -22.75 9.18 -11.28
C LYS A 320 -21.75 9.68 -12.30
N LEU A 321 -21.83 9.22 -13.55
CA LEU A 321 -20.95 9.66 -14.63
C LEU A 321 -21.07 11.17 -14.87
N GLN A 322 -22.31 11.70 -14.94
CA GLN A 322 -22.51 13.14 -15.12
C GLN A 322 -21.88 13.96 -14.00
N ARG A 323 -22.08 13.57 -12.73
CA ARG A 323 -21.45 14.26 -11.59
C ARG A 323 -19.92 14.23 -11.66
N ALA A 324 -19.32 13.11 -12.08
CA ALA A 324 -17.88 13.00 -12.23
C ALA A 324 -17.36 13.92 -13.35
N ILE A 325 -18.05 13.97 -14.50
CA ILE A 325 -17.72 14.86 -15.62
C ILE A 325 -17.78 16.33 -15.18
N ASP A 326 -18.87 16.73 -14.51
CA ASP A 326 -19.07 18.09 -14.03
C ASP A 326 -17.99 18.50 -13.01
N TYR A 327 -17.68 17.60 -12.07
CA TYR A 327 -16.65 17.83 -11.04
C TYR A 327 -15.25 18.00 -11.65
N MET A 328 -14.92 17.14 -12.61
CA MET A 328 -13.61 17.18 -13.29
C MET A 328 -13.49 18.29 -14.35
N GLY A 329 -14.60 18.95 -14.68
CA GLY A 329 -14.63 19.97 -15.73
C GLY A 329 -14.35 19.42 -17.14
N LEU A 330 -14.73 18.15 -17.38
CA LEU A 330 -14.52 17.47 -18.64
C LEU A 330 -15.78 17.51 -19.52
N THR A 331 -15.65 17.04 -20.76
CA THR A 331 -16.77 16.91 -21.70
C THR A 331 -16.96 15.45 -22.10
N ALA A 332 -18.22 15.00 -22.15
CA ALA A 332 -18.54 13.66 -22.63
C ALA A 332 -17.96 13.41 -24.03
N GLY A 333 -17.32 12.26 -24.23
CA GLY A 333 -16.65 11.90 -25.49
C GLY A 333 -15.31 12.58 -25.75
N GLN A 334 -14.85 13.49 -24.89
CA GLN A 334 -13.52 14.12 -24.98
C GLN A 334 -12.43 13.06 -24.93
N LYS A 335 -11.46 13.11 -25.84
CA LYS A 335 -10.29 12.22 -25.77
C LYS A 335 -9.46 12.53 -24.52
N LEU A 336 -9.02 11.49 -23.80
CA LEU A 336 -8.22 11.65 -22.60
C LEU A 336 -6.85 12.27 -22.89
N THR A 337 -6.31 12.05 -24.10
CA THR A 337 -5.08 12.69 -24.57
C THR A 337 -5.20 14.20 -24.81
N ASP A 338 -6.41 14.73 -24.94
CA ASP A 338 -6.66 16.15 -25.20
C ASP A 338 -6.98 16.93 -23.90
N VAL A 339 -6.97 16.25 -22.74
CA VAL A 339 -7.19 16.88 -21.44
C VAL A 339 -5.97 17.75 -21.10
N LYS A 340 -6.21 19.02 -20.84
CA LYS A 340 -5.17 19.94 -20.39
C LYS A 340 -4.86 19.71 -18.92
N ILE A 341 -3.60 19.70 -18.60
CA ILE A 341 -3.09 19.56 -17.24
C ILE A 341 -2.30 20.81 -16.84
N ASP A 342 -2.35 21.19 -15.58
CA ASP A 342 -1.62 22.33 -15.02
C ASP A 342 -0.50 21.86 -14.06
N THR A 343 -0.68 20.68 -13.47
CA THR A 343 0.25 20.14 -12.49
C THR A 343 0.48 18.65 -12.73
N VAL A 344 1.75 18.24 -12.64
CA VAL A 344 2.19 16.83 -12.59
C VAL A 344 2.73 16.55 -11.21
N PHE A 345 2.24 15.49 -10.56
CA PHE A 345 2.74 15.00 -9.29
C PHE A 345 3.23 13.55 -9.43
N ILE A 346 4.49 13.32 -9.08
CA ILE A 346 5.10 11.98 -9.03
C ILE A 346 5.45 11.70 -7.58
N GLY A 347 4.74 10.76 -6.96
CA GLY A 347 4.88 10.51 -5.53
C GLY A 347 3.83 9.53 -5.01
N SER A 348 3.48 9.64 -3.74
CA SER A 348 2.51 8.85 -2.98
C SER A 348 3.03 7.52 -2.41
N CYS A 349 2.24 6.90 -1.51
CA CYS A 349 2.55 5.57 -0.97
C CYS A 349 2.57 4.47 -2.04
N THR A 350 1.87 4.70 -3.15
CA THR A 350 1.77 3.74 -4.27
C THR A 350 3.02 3.74 -5.13
N ASN A 351 3.51 4.93 -5.53
CA ASN A 351 4.56 5.08 -6.55
C ASN A 351 5.56 6.20 -6.21
N SER A 352 6.32 6.03 -5.16
CA SER A 352 7.39 6.97 -4.77
C SER A 352 8.69 6.27 -4.35
N ARG A 353 8.83 5.00 -4.72
CA ARG A 353 10.03 4.21 -4.49
C ARG A 353 11.06 4.50 -5.57
N ILE A 354 12.30 4.08 -5.35
CA ILE A 354 13.39 4.42 -6.28
C ILE A 354 13.16 3.88 -7.70
N GLU A 355 12.52 2.73 -7.86
CA GLU A 355 12.18 2.17 -9.18
C GLU A 355 11.17 3.06 -9.91
N ASP A 356 10.14 3.56 -9.22
CA ASP A 356 9.15 4.48 -9.78
C ASP A 356 9.81 5.77 -10.28
N LEU A 357 10.72 6.34 -9.47
CA LEU A 357 11.45 7.56 -9.84
C LEU A 357 12.42 7.34 -11.01
N ARG A 358 13.07 6.17 -11.08
CA ARG A 358 13.91 5.81 -12.24
C ARG A 358 13.08 5.65 -13.51
N SER A 359 11.90 5.04 -13.42
CA SER A 359 10.96 4.93 -14.55
C SER A 359 10.51 6.31 -15.03
N ALA A 360 10.13 7.19 -14.11
CA ALA A 360 9.77 8.58 -14.45
C ALA A 360 10.96 9.35 -15.07
N ALA A 361 12.16 9.17 -14.54
CA ALA A 361 13.37 9.80 -15.05
C ALA A 361 13.69 9.35 -16.48
N SER A 362 13.52 8.06 -16.79
CA SER A 362 13.79 7.55 -18.15
C SER A 362 12.86 8.14 -19.22
N VAL A 363 11.63 8.51 -18.82
CA VAL A 363 10.68 9.21 -19.71
C VAL A 363 11.02 10.69 -19.83
N ALA A 364 11.49 11.32 -18.74
CA ALA A 364 11.80 12.74 -18.71
C ALA A 364 13.19 13.09 -19.28
N GLU A 365 14.06 12.10 -19.48
CA GLU A 365 15.44 12.30 -19.94
C GLU A 365 15.49 13.04 -21.28
N GLY A 366 16.28 14.11 -21.35
CA GLY A 366 16.41 14.96 -22.54
C GLY A 366 15.24 15.91 -22.82
N HIS A 367 14.21 15.90 -21.97
CA HIS A 367 13.05 16.77 -22.09
C HIS A 367 13.03 17.85 -21.01
N LYS A 368 12.25 18.91 -21.24
CA LYS A 368 11.92 19.93 -20.25
C LYS A 368 10.43 19.85 -19.92
N VAL A 369 10.08 20.26 -18.70
CA VAL A 369 8.68 20.47 -18.34
C VAL A 369 8.06 21.49 -19.30
N ALA A 370 6.88 21.19 -19.83
CA ALA A 370 6.19 22.08 -20.73
C ALA A 370 5.86 23.43 -20.07
N ASP A 371 5.85 24.51 -20.85
CA ASP A 371 5.54 25.84 -20.35
C ASP A 371 4.15 25.88 -19.70
N GLY A 372 4.08 26.51 -18.53
CA GLY A 372 2.85 26.62 -17.76
C GLY A 372 2.50 25.38 -16.90
N ILE A 373 3.29 24.30 -16.97
CA ILE A 373 3.08 23.11 -16.14
C ILE A 373 3.97 23.16 -14.89
N ARG A 374 3.39 22.92 -13.73
CA ARG A 374 4.11 22.69 -12.48
C ARG A 374 4.35 21.19 -12.31
N ALA A 375 5.61 20.77 -12.26
CA ALA A 375 5.98 19.37 -11.97
C ALA A 375 6.55 19.23 -10.56
N MET A 376 6.05 18.26 -9.81
CA MET A 376 6.49 17.94 -8.45
C MET A 376 6.87 16.46 -8.37
N VAL A 377 8.02 16.19 -7.77
CA VAL A 377 8.50 14.82 -7.50
C VAL A 377 8.78 14.69 -6.01
N VAL A 378 8.11 13.78 -5.33
CA VAL A 378 8.23 13.58 -3.89
C VAL A 378 8.70 12.15 -3.61
N PRO A 379 9.97 11.95 -3.27
CA PRO A 379 10.49 10.64 -2.87
C PRO A 379 9.80 10.10 -1.62
N GLY A 380 9.51 8.80 -1.58
CA GLY A 380 8.74 8.16 -0.51
C GLY A 380 9.47 8.03 0.82
N SER A 381 10.80 8.21 0.84
CA SER A 381 11.59 8.21 2.06
C SER A 381 12.86 9.05 1.90
N GLY A 382 13.51 9.36 3.01
CA GLY A 382 14.83 10.01 3.00
C GLY A 382 15.89 9.16 2.30
N LEU A 383 15.81 7.84 2.39
CA LEU A 383 16.71 6.91 1.68
C LEU A 383 16.47 6.97 0.16
N VAL A 384 15.22 6.96 -0.30
CA VAL A 384 14.89 7.16 -1.71
C VAL A 384 15.35 8.53 -2.20
N LYS A 385 15.13 9.59 -1.40
CA LYS A 385 15.57 10.95 -1.72
C LYS A 385 17.10 11.00 -1.91
N ALA A 386 17.87 10.40 -1.01
CA ALA A 386 19.32 10.38 -1.08
C ALA A 386 19.81 9.73 -2.39
N VAL A 387 19.23 8.57 -2.78
CA VAL A 387 19.59 7.88 -4.02
C VAL A 387 19.16 8.69 -5.25
N SER A 388 17.94 9.22 -5.26
CA SER A 388 17.40 9.95 -6.41
C SER A 388 18.20 11.23 -6.71
N TYR A 389 18.64 11.96 -5.69
CA TYR A 389 19.40 13.21 -5.87
C TYR A 389 20.86 12.97 -6.30
N THR A 390 21.43 11.82 -5.96
CA THR A 390 22.81 11.49 -6.34
C THR A 390 22.93 10.83 -7.71
N HIS A 391 21.85 10.18 -8.20
CA HIS A 391 21.92 9.33 -9.39
C HIS A 391 20.88 9.67 -10.47
N LEU A 392 19.89 10.51 -10.16
CA LEU A 392 18.87 10.92 -11.12
C LEU A 392 18.99 12.42 -11.37
N THR A 393 19.49 12.79 -12.54
CA THR A 393 19.40 14.16 -13.05
C THR A 393 18.00 14.37 -13.65
N LEU A 394 16.97 14.38 -12.81
CA LEU A 394 15.68 14.90 -13.26
C LEU A 394 15.87 16.40 -13.54
N PRO A 395 15.37 16.92 -14.69
CA PRO A 395 15.39 18.34 -14.98
C PRO A 395 14.36 19.04 -14.09
N THR A 396 14.63 19.04 -12.79
CA THR A 396 13.81 19.74 -11.80
C THR A 396 14.52 21.05 -11.46
N THR A 397 13.83 22.16 -11.67
CA THR A 397 14.06 23.32 -10.79
C THR A 397 13.94 22.81 -9.37
N PRO A 398 14.89 23.09 -8.49
CA PRO A 398 14.84 22.63 -7.10
C PRO A 398 13.76 23.40 -6.36
N TYR A 399 12.56 22.85 -6.38
CA TYR A 399 11.50 23.06 -5.40
C TYR A 399 11.17 21.67 -4.86
N VAL A 400 11.78 21.42 -4.00
CA VAL A 400 11.87 20.87 -2.68
C VAL A 400 10.50 20.58 -2.10
#